data_efff82188b3c291cab899498bc3c3d0e
#
_entry.id   efff82188b3c291cab899498bc3c3d0e
#
_cell.length_a   1.000
_cell.length_b   1.000
_cell.length_c   1.000
_cell.angle_alpha   90.00
_cell.angle_beta   90.00
_cell.angle_gamma   90.00
#
_symmetry.space_group_name_H-M   'P 1'
#
loop_
_entity.id
_entity.type
_entity.pdbx_description
1 polymer ?
#
loop_
_entity_poly.entity_id
_entity_poly.type
_entity_poly.pdbx_seq_one_letter_code
_entity_poly.pdbx_strand_id
1 'polypeptide(L)'
;MSAALVAGLATASAQTVAADSVMQHVKGNRLSVGGYGEVAMSRNFYSDAGKRYSNATAYKNAPDHGRFDIPHAVIYLGYDFGKGWTMGTEIEFEHGGTGQSIEYEAEEAIEYEQEVEKGGEVELEQFWIQKSFGRWANIKAGHIVVPVGLTNAYHEPLNFFTVYRPEGENTILPCTWHQTGISFWGKSGKFRYEAQFLAGLNAYRFSRSNWIQGGAKSPYEFEVANKYAVAARVDNYSIPGLRIGLSGYYGKAMGNTTPQDTQHKNIKGNVYVGAFDFTYNKYNWKIRGNVDYGYVSDATAITSIVYPGTANVKPNESGSGKYFGSHAIATIVEAGYDVFSQISKLREDNQKLYVFGHFEYYNSSVHNTTAKWTNRKIVAAGINYFPLPQVCVKAEYNQRIFHSKYNNEPAVNIGIAYQGFFL
;
A
#
# COMPACT_ATOMS: atom_id res chain seq x y z
N MET A 1 -21.32 42.71 25.94
CA MET A 1 -20.71 41.38 25.99
C MET A 1 -20.52 40.94 24.54
N SER A 2 -19.29 41.07 24.04
CA SER A 2 -18.96 40.77 22.65
C SER A 2 -18.61 39.31 22.51
N ALA A 3 -19.41 38.56 21.77
CA ALA A 3 -19.08 37.18 21.38
C ALA A 3 -18.05 37.26 20.26
N ALA A 4 -16.82 36.86 20.55
CA ALA A 4 -15.79 36.72 19.56
C ALA A 4 -16.09 35.46 18.69
N LEU A 5 -16.36 35.72 17.42
CA LEU A 5 -16.53 34.72 16.38
C LEU A 5 -15.15 34.15 16.10
N VAL A 6 -14.84 32.97 16.64
CA VAL A 6 -13.68 32.18 16.23
C VAL A 6 -14.06 31.49 14.93
N ALA A 7 -13.80 32.18 13.82
CA ALA A 7 -13.80 31.55 12.50
C ALA A 7 -12.61 30.58 12.44
N GLY A 8 -12.83 29.33 12.77
CA GLY A 8 -11.91 28.25 12.51
C GLY A 8 -11.73 28.11 10.99
N LEU A 9 -10.63 28.65 10.47
CA LEU A 9 -10.14 28.29 9.16
C LEU A 9 -9.88 26.78 9.17
N ALA A 10 -10.83 26.03 8.61
CA ALA A 10 -10.58 24.66 8.21
C ALA A 10 -9.49 24.71 7.13
N THR A 11 -8.24 24.68 7.57
CA THR A 11 -7.12 24.42 6.68
C THR A 11 -7.39 23.03 6.10
N ALA A 12 -7.62 22.98 4.79
CA ALA A 12 -7.61 21.72 4.07
C ALA A 12 -6.33 20.99 4.50
N SER A 13 -6.47 19.93 5.28
CA SER A 13 -5.36 19.13 5.72
C SER A 13 -4.75 18.55 4.45
N ALA A 14 -3.59 19.07 4.05
CA ALA A 14 -2.80 18.43 3.02
C ALA A 14 -2.60 16.99 3.50
N GLN A 15 -2.85 16.02 2.63
CA GLN A 15 -2.53 14.63 2.94
C GLN A 15 -1.10 14.57 3.45
N THR A 16 -0.92 13.97 4.61
CA THR A 16 0.39 13.78 5.21
C THR A 16 0.85 12.38 4.91
N VAL A 17 2.13 12.21 4.66
CA VAL A 17 2.73 10.86 4.60
C VAL A 17 2.43 10.17 5.91
N ALA A 18 2.07 8.90 5.90
CA ALA A 18 1.71 8.11 7.09
C ALA A 18 2.70 8.29 8.25
N ALA A 19 3.99 8.32 7.94
CA ALA A 19 5.06 8.62 8.90
C ALA A 19 4.99 10.01 9.55
N ASP A 20 4.33 10.99 8.91
CA ASP A 20 4.18 12.35 9.43
C ASP A 20 2.87 12.51 10.23
N SER A 21 1.87 11.63 10.04
CA SER A 21 0.56 11.75 10.67
C SER A 21 0.65 11.59 12.19
N VAL A 22 1.45 10.64 12.67
CA VAL A 22 1.71 10.43 14.10
C VAL A 22 2.36 11.66 14.73
N MET A 23 3.18 12.40 13.99
CA MET A 23 3.95 13.54 14.52
C MET A 23 3.21 14.88 14.50
N GLN A 24 2.17 15.03 13.70
CA GLN A 24 1.46 16.32 13.60
C GLN A 24 0.59 16.64 14.82
N HIS A 25 0.23 15.63 15.62
CA HIS A 25 -0.66 15.77 16.77
C HIS A 25 0.05 15.97 18.12
N VAL A 26 1.38 15.86 18.14
CA VAL A 26 2.19 16.03 19.39
C VAL A 26 2.23 17.49 19.88
N LYS A 27 1.46 18.41 19.31
CA LYS A 27 1.38 19.80 19.78
C LYS A 27 0.40 19.92 20.95
N GLY A 28 0.93 19.84 22.16
CA GLY A 28 0.18 20.12 23.40
C GLY A 28 0.22 18.98 24.41
N ASN A 29 0.02 17.75 24.03
CA ASN A 29 0.23 16.57 24.87
C ASN A 29 1.52 15.86 24.46
N ARG A 30 2.27 15.33 25.41
CA ARG A 30 3.47 14.54 25.12
C ARG A 30 3.12 13.19 24.49
N LEU A 31 1.96 12.65 24.78
CA LEU A 31 1.42 11.39 24.26
C LEU A 31 0.40 11.67 23.17
N SER A 32 0.51 11.00 22.05
CA SER A 32 -0.49 10.94 20.99
C SER A 32 -0.94 9.50 20.82
N VAL A 33 -2.25 9.29 20.77
CA VAL A 33 -2.88 7.99 20.51
C VAL A 33 -3.91 8.15 19.41
N GLY A 34 -3.84 7.32 18.40
CA GLY A 34 -4.76 7.34 17.29
C GLY A 34 -4.75 6.02 16.53
N GLY A 35 -5.19 6.05 15.30
CA GLY A 35 -5.18 4.91 14.42
C GLY A 35 -6.17 5.04 13.28
N TYR A 36 -6.29 3.97 12.53
CA TYR A 36 -7.32 3.79 11.52
C TYR A 36 -7.81 2.35 11.51
N GLY A 37 -8.92 2.12 10.85
CA GLY A 37 -9.42 0.78 10.63
C GLY A 37 -10.55 0.78 9.63
N GLU A 38 -10.82 -0.40 9.09
CA GLU A 38 -11.88 -0.59 8.13
C GLU A 38 -12.53 -1.97 8.27
N VAL A 39 -13.82 -2.02 8.02
CA VAL A 39 -14.60 -3.26 7.90
C VAL A 39 -15.20 -3.25 6.50
N ALA A 40 -15.04 -4.33 5.78
CA ALA A 40 -15.47 -4.45 4.41
C ALA A 40 -16.29 -5.71 4.18
N MET A 41 -17.23 -5.61 3.27
CA MET A 41 -17.96 -6.73 2.67
C MET A 41 -17.77 -6.69 1.17
N SER A 42 -17.46 -7.82 0.56
CA SER A 42 -17.48 -7.94 -0.89
C SER A 42 -18.41 -9.07 -1.36
N ARG A 43 -19.15 -8.80 -2.42
CA ARG A 43 -19.88 -9.80 -3.19
C ARG A 43 -19.25 -9.88 -4.58
N ASN A 44 -18.62 -11.02 -4.85
CA ASN A 44 -17.85 -11.28 -6.06
C ASN A 44 -18.65 -12.16 -7.01
N PHE A 45 -18.84 -11.71 -8.24
CA PHE A 45 -19.62 -12.43 -9.27
C PHE A 45 -18.70 -13.21 -10.21
N TYR A 46 -17.76 -13.96 -9.61
CA TYR A 46 -16.80 -14.81 -10.29
C TYR A 46 -16.30 -15.90 -9.33
N SER A 47 -15.61 -16.90 -9.86
CA SER A 47 -15.06 -18.02 -9.08
C SER A 47 -13.94 -17.58 -8.13
N ASP A 48 -13.91 -18.11 -6.92
CA ASP A 48 -12.79 -17.98 -5.96
C ASP A 48 -11.60 -18.91 -6.29
N ALA A 49 -11.79 -19.92 -7.16
CA ALA A 49 -10.73 -20.89 -7.49
C ALA A 49 -9.51 -20.24 -8.14
N GLY A 50 -8.32 -20.42 -7.56
CA GLY A 50 -7.05 -19.92 -8.11
C GLY A 50 -6.73 -20.44 -9.52
N LYS A 51 -7.25 -21.63 -9.88
CA LYS A 51 -7.11 -22.23 -11.22
C LYS A 51 -7.86 -21.48 -12.34
N ARG A 52 -8.71 -20.49 -12.03
CA ARG A 52 -9.43 -19.67 -13.03
C ARG A 52 -8.49 -18.93 -13.99
N TYR A 53 -7.25 -18.68 -13.57
CA TYR A 53 -6.22 -18.07 -14.41
C TYR A 53 -5.49 -19.09 -15.32
N SER A 54 -5.61 -20.39 -15.06
CA SER A 54 -5.05 -21.44 -15.92
C SER A 54 -6.11 -22.08 -16.84
N ASN A 55 -7.38 -22.07 -16.44
CA ASN A 55 -8.50 -22.66 -17.20
C ASN A 55 -9.76 -21.79 -17.09
N ALA A 56 -9.74 -20.60 -17.71
CA ALA A 56 -10.84 -19.63 -17.63
C ALA A 56 -12.19 -20.20 -18.08
N THR A 57 -12.20 -21.04 -19.10
CA THR A 57 -13.44 -21.62 -19.66
C THR A 57 -14.17 -22.49 -18.65
N ALA A 58 -13.43 -23.32 -17.87
CA ALA A 58 -14.02 -24.20 -16.86
C ALA A 58 -14.65 -23.42 -15.70
N TYR A 59 -14.19 -22.19 -15.45
CA TYR A 59 -14.65 -21.35 -14.33
C TYR A 59 -15.54 -20.18 -14.76
N LYS A 60 -15.98 -20.16 -16.01
CA LYS A 60 -16.82 -19.05 -16.53
C LYS A 60 -18.18 -18.95 -15.83
N ASN A 61 -18.77 -20.09 -15.51
CA ASN A 61 -20.09 -20.17 -14.87
C ASN A 61 -19.98 -20.77 -13.44
N ALA A 62 -18.82 -20.61 -12.81
CA ALA A 62 -18.63 -21.06 -11.43
C ALA A 62 -19.48 -20.19 -10.47
N PRO A 63 -19.79 -20.72 -9.27
CA PRO A 63 -20.55 -19.98 -8.26
C PRO A 63 -19.86 -18.67 -7.86
N ASP A 64 -20.69 -17.67 -7.58
CA ASP A 64 -20.27 -16.44 -6.92
C ASP A 64 -19.87 -16.70 -5.48
N HIS A 65 -19.07 -15.79 -4.92
CA HIS A 65 -18.66 -15.84 -3.54
C HIS A 65 -18.70 -14.47 -2.88
N GLY A 66 -18.73 -14.46 -1.56
CA GLY A 66 -18.70 -13.23 -0.78
C GLY A 66 -17.85 -13.41 0.47
N ARG A 67 -17.40 -12.29 1.03
CA ARG A 67 -16.64 -12.28 2.28
C ARG A 67 -16.95 -11.03 3.11
N PHE A 68 -16.78 -11.18 4.41
CA PHE A 68 -16.57 -10.07 5.33
C PHE A 68 -15.11 -10.05 5.73
N ASP A 69 -14.56 -8.85 5.89
CA ASP A 69 -13.16 -8.65 6.16
C ASP A 69 -12.94 -7.46 7.08
N ILE A 70 -11.87 -7.50 7.87
CA ILE A 70 -11.28 -6.36 8.56
C ILE A 70 -9.89 -6.21 7.94
N PRO A 71 -9.77 -5.54 6.77
CA PRO A 71 -8.49 -5.47 6.07
C PRO A 71 -7.38 -4.97 6.97
N HIS A 72 -7.63 -3.87 7.69
CA HIS A 72 -6.68 -3.25 8.59
C HIS A 72 -7.37 -2.73 9.85
N ALA A 73 -6.72 -2.90 11.00
CA ALA A 73 -7.03 -2.20 12.24
C ALA A 73 -5.71 -1.79 12.89
N VAL A 74 -5.43 -0.49 12.95
CA VAL A 74 -4.12 0.07 13.26
C VAL A 74 -4.18 0.98 14.47
N ILE A 75 -3.17 0.87 15.32
CA ILE A 75 -2.96 1.72 16.50
C ILE A 75 -1.70 2.55 16.32
N TYR A 76 -1.83 3.88 16.39
CA TYR A 76 -0.72 4.83 16.45
C TYR A 76 -0.41 5.21 17.89
N LEU A 77 0.86 5.17 18.27
CA LEU A 77 1.37 5.73 19.50
C LEU A 77 2.56 6.66 19.20
N GLY A 78 2.49 7.89 19.66
CA GLY A 78 3.56 8.86 19.54
C GLY A 78 3.91 9.47 20.89
N TYR A 79 5.20 9.74 21.13
CA TYR A 79 5.63 10.40 22.35
C TYR A 79 6.70 11.46 22.09
N ASP A 80 6.50 12.65 22.68
CA ASP A 80 7.48 13.74 22.68
C ASP A 80 8.28 13.75 23.99
N PHE A 81 9.54 13.35 23.91
CA PHE A 81 10.47 13.40 25.05
C PHE A 81 10.92 14.83 25.39
N GLY A 82 10.63 15.79 24.52
CA GLY A 82 11.15 17.14 24.58
C GLY A 82 12.52 17.29 23.92
N LYS A 83 12.99 18.54 23.83
CA LYS A 83 14.27 18.92 23.21
C LYS A 83 14.42 18.41 21.75
N GLY A 84 13.32 18.22 21.04
CA GLY A 84 13.27 17.75 19.66
C GLY A 84 13.47 16.22 19.51
N TRP A 85 13.34 15.44 20.57
CA TRP A 85 13.31 13.98 20.50
C TRP A 85 11.88 13.49 20.54
N THR A 86 11.54 12.61 19.60
CA THR A 86 10.21 12.01 19.48
C THR A 86 10.32 10.54 19.13
N MET A 87 9.28 9.78 19.44
CA MET A 87 9.10 8.38 19.09
C MET A 87 7.74 8.22 18.42
N GLY A 88 7.64 7.33 17.46
CA GLY A 88 6.38 6.88 16.90
C GLY A 88 6.39 5.38 16.70
N THR A 89 5.22 4.77 16.86
CA THR A 89 4.98 3.37 16.54
C THR A 89 3.60 3.19 15.93
N GLU A 90 3.50 2.21 15.07
CA GLU A 90 2.30 1.80 14.36
C GLU A 90 2.21 0.28 14.42
N ILE A 91 1.13 -0.22 15.02
CA ILE A 91 0.86 -1.64 15.18
C ILE A 91 -0.38 -1.95 14.36
N GLU A 92 -0.23 -2.83 13.38
CA GLU A 92 -1.29 -3.26 12.47
C GLU A 92 -1.79 -4.66 12.80
N PHE A 93 -3.09 -4.83 12.67
CA PHE A 93 -3.79 -6.09 12.69
C PHE A 93 -4.47 -6.28 11.33
N GLU A 94 -3.89 -7.09 10.45
CA GLU A 94 -4.51 -7.44 9.17
C GLU A 94 -5.50 -8.59 9.32
N HIS A 95 -6.61 -8.52 8.59
CA HIS A 95 -7.67 -9.53 8.57
C HIS A 95 -8.19 -9.93 9.97
N GLY A 96 -8.17 -8.98 10.91
CA GLY A 96 -8.56 -9.18 12.30
C GLY A 96 -7.49 -9.82 13.17
N GLY A 97 -6.22 -9.81 12.73
CA GLY A 97 -5.09 -10.37 13.45
C GLY A 97 -5.09 -11.89 13.51
N THR A 98 -4.15 -12.44 14.27
CA THR A 98 -4.10 -13.88 14.56
C THR A 98 -5.22 -14.29 15.51
N GLY A 99 -5.71 -15.50 15.40
CA GLY A 99 -6.77 -16.03 16.26
C GLY A 99 -6.89 -17.54 16.09
N GLN A 100 -7.73 -18.14 16.92
CA GLN A 100 -8.03 -19.56 16.80
C GLN A 100 -9.15 -19.77 15.77
N SER A 101 -9.00 -20.76 14.93
CA SER A 101 -10.03 -21.38 14.12
C SER A 101 -9.87 -22.91 14.19
N ILE A 102 -10.65 -23.69 13.51
CA ILE A 102 -10.61 -25.16 13.62
C ILE A 102 -9.48 -25.73 12.76
N GLU A 103 -8.50 -26.42 13.33
CA GLU A 103 -7.52 -27.19 12.60
C GLU A 103 -8.06 -28.59 12.19
N TYR A 104 -7.79 -28.95 10.97
CA TYR A 104 -8.12 -30.26 10.43
C TYR A 104 -6.83 -31.06 10.25
N GLU A 105 -6.41 -31.78 11.29
CA GLU A 105 -5.29 -32.71 11.18
C GLU A 105 -5.73 -34.00 10.51
N ALA A 106 -5.35 -34.13 9.23
CA ALA A 106 -5.69 -35.29 8.43
C ALA A 106 -4.80 -36.57 8.72
N GLU A 107 -3.76 -36.42 9.53
CA GLU A 107 -2.77 -37.47 9.77
C GLU A 107 -3.00 -38.30 11.06
N GLU A 108 -3.73 -37.76 12.03
CA GLU A 108 -4.16 -38.48 13.23
C GLU A 108 -5.65 -38.81 13.15
N ALA A 109 -5.94 -40.04 12.79
CA ALA A 109 -7.27 -40.53 12.51
C ALA A 109 -8.34 -40.01 13.50
N ILE A 110 -9.12 -38.99 13.11
CA ILE A 110 -10.44 -38.64 13.64
C ILE A 110 -10.44 -38.04 15.06
N GLU A 111 -9.42 -37.33 15.46
CA GLU A 111 -9.54 -36.39 16.59
C GLU A 111 -9.68 -34.95 16.11
N TYR A 112 -10.79 -34.29 16.47
CA TYR A 112 -10.98 -32.88 16.25
C TYR A 112 -10.25 -32.11 17.34
N GLU A 113 -9.02 -31.75 17.16
CA GLU A 113 -8.39 -30.74 17.99
C GLU A 113 -8.78 -29.35 17.47
N GLN A 114 -9.32 -28.54 18.35
CA GLN A 114 -9.74 -27.18 18.07
C GLN A 114 -8.56 -26.22 18.24
N GLU A 115 -7.53 -26.34 17.46
CA GLU A 115 -6.53 -25.29 17.33
C GLU A 115 -6.30 -24.99 15.86
N VAL A 116 -6.85 -23.88 15.40
CA VAL A 116 -6.56 -23.38 14.07
C VAL A 116 -6.11 -21.94 14.20
N GLU A 117 -4.94 -21.70 13.69
CA GLU A 117 -4.46 -20.35 13.47
C GLU A 117 -5.30 -19.67 12.37
N LYS A 118 -6.02 -18.63 12.72
CA LYS A 118 -6.66 -17.76 11.73
C LYS A 118 -5.56 -17.04 10.95
N GLY A 119 -5.63 -17.07 9.63
CA GLY A 119 -4.66 -16.47 8.71
C GLY A 119 -4.72 -14.94 8.66
N GLY A 120 -4.76 -14.28 9.83
CA GLY A 120 -4.50 -12.86 9.98
C GLY A 120 -3.05 -12.60 10.36
N GLU A 121 -2.63 -11.35 10.33
CA GLU A 121 -1.28 -10.92 10.66
C GLU A 121 -1.30 -9.85 11.75
N VAL A 122 -0.27 -9.81 12.60
CA VAL A 122 0.01 -8.70 13.52
C VAL A 122 1.41 -8.22 13.21
N GLU A 123 1.52 -7.00 12.68
CA GLU A 123 2.78 -6.43 12.27
C GLU A 123 3.12 -5.15 13.04
N LEU A 124 4.41 -4.92 13.24
CA LEU A 124 4.95 -3.63 13.60
C LEU A 124 5.27 -2.87 12.31
N GLU A 125 4.31 -2.11 11.78
CA GLU A 125 4.54 -1.34 10.54
C GLU A 125 5.59 -0.25 10.74
N GLN A 126 5.59 0.39 11.90
CA GLN A 126 6.58 1.41 12.23
C GLN A 126 6.99 1.33 13.70
N PHE A 127 8.28 1.50 13.94
CA PHE A 127 8.85 1.88 15.22
C PHE A 127 10.11 2.69 14.99
N TRP A 128 10.12 3.94 15.40
CA TRP A 128 11.25 4.82 15.16
C TRP A 128 11.45 5.85 16.27
N ILE A 129 12.69 6.29 16.39
CA ILE A 129 13.09 7.43 17.20
C ILE A 129 13.63 8.51 16.27
N GLN A 130 13.24 9.76 16.52
CA GLN A 130 13.62 10.90 15.71
C GLN A 130 14.25 12.00 16.54
N LYS A 131 15.27 12.63 15.97
CA LYS A 131 15.82 13.91 16.42
C LYS A 131 15.48 15.00 15.41
N SER A 132 14.77 16.02 15.86
CA SER A 132 14.48 17.23 15.10
C SER A 132 15.49 18.33 15.43
N PHE A 133 16.10 18.90 14.40
CA PHE A 133 16.98 20.08 14.47
C PHE A 133 16.27 21.35 13.98
N GLY A 134 15.00 21.22 13.64
CA GLY A 134 14.15 22.26 13.12
C GLY A 134 13.29 21.78 11.95
N ARG A 135 12.57 22.71 11.34
CA ARG A 135 11.65 22.36 10.25
C ARG A 135 12.35 21.74 9.03
N TRP A 136 13.59 22.12 8.80
CA TRP A 136 14.33 21.75 7.58
C TRP A 136 15.21 20.49 7.74
N ALA A 137 15.46 20.04 8.98
CA ALA A 137 16.35 18.89 9.22
C ALA A 137 15.84 18.04 10.37
N ASN A 138 15.53 16.79 10.07
CA ASN A 138 15.11 15.77 11.01
C ASN A 138 15.82 14.46 10.63
N ILE A 139 16.30 13.74 11.62
CA ILE A 139 16.87 12.40 11.44
C ILE A 139 15.99 11.42 12.19
N LYS A 140 15.52 10.39 11.51
CA LYS A 140 14.70 9.32 12.05
C LYS A 140 15.40 7.99 11.82
N ALA A 141 15.46 7.12 12.82
CA ALA A 141 16.04 5.80 12.75
C ALA A 141 15.10 4.77 13.37
N GLY A 142 15.00 3.61 12.74
CA GLY A 142 14.12 2.52 13.16
C GLY A 142 13.50 1.80 11.99
N HIS A 143 12.35 1.16 12.24
CA HIS A 143 11.49 0.57 11.22
C HIS A 143 10.56 1.65 10.68
N ILE A 144 10.67 1.99 9.40
CA ILE A 144 10.09 3.20 8.81
C ILE A 144 9.45 2.91 7.47
N VAL A 145 8.38 3.63 7.15
CA VAL A 145 7.75 3.55 5.82
C VAL A 145 8.68 4.07 4.75
N VAL A 146 8.87 3.29 3.69
CA VAL A 146 9.63 3.69 2.49
C VAL A 146 8.77 4.63 1.66
N PRO A 147 9.18 5.89 1.39
CA PRO A 147 8.30 6.92 0.88
C PRO A 147 8.11 6.86 -0.65
N VAL A 148 7.93 5.68 -1.21
CA VAL A 148 7.80 5.45 -2.66
C VAL A 148 6.35 5.14 -3.01
N GLY A 149 5.83 5.81 -4.06
CA GLY A 149 4.47 5.64 -4.54
C GLY A 149 3.43 6.50 -3.82
N LEU A 150 2.19 6.41 -4.25
CA LEU A 150 1.04 7.14 -3.70
C LEU A 150 0.29 6.32 -2.65
N THR A 151 -0.08 5.10 -3.03
CA THR A 151 -0.90 4.21 -2.19
C THR A 151 -0.12 3.75 -0.97
N ASN A 152 1.16 3.49 -1.14
CA ASN A 152 2.07 3.15 -0.05
C ASN A 152 2.32 4.34 0.90
N ALA A 153 2.67 5.50 0.37
CA ALA A 153 2.98 6.67 1.20
C ALA A 153 1.76 7.27 1.91
N TYR A 154 0.54 6.99 1.42
CA TYR A 154 -0.74 7.51 1.92
C TYR A 154 -1.78 6.39 1.94
N HIS A 155 -1.47 5.30 2.68
CA HIS A 155 -2.18 4.04 2.67
C HIS A 155 -3.45 4.01 3.51
N GLU A 156 -3.67 5.00 4.36
CA GLU A 156 -4.83 5.04 5.25
C GLU A 156 -6.15 5.12 4.47
N PRO A 157 -7.23 4.48 4.96
CA PRO A 157 -8.43 4.22 4.16
C PRO A 157 -9.23 5.46 3.77
N LEU A 158 -9.09 6.59 4.46
CA LEU A 158 -9.75 7.84 4.07
C LEU A 158 -9.02 8.59 2.96
N ASN A 159 -7.84 8.13 2.56
CA ASN A 159 -7.07 8.76 1.50
C ASN A 159 -7.51 8.33 0.09
N PHE A 160 -8.15 7.17 -0.07
CA PHE A 160 -8.64 6.65 -1.36
C PHE A 160 -10.16 6.44 -1.34
N PHE A 161 -10.78 6.35 -2.54
CA PHE A 161 -12.22 6.24 -2.66
C PHE A 161 -12.72 4.80 -2.61
N THR A 162 -11.99 3.84 -3.17
CA THR A 162 -12.37 2.42 -3.21
C THR A 162 -12.54 1.84 -1.79
N VAL A 163 -13.33 0.80 -1.65
CA VAL A 163 -13.52 0.12 -0.34
C VAL A 163 -12.22 -0.52 0.09
N TYR A 164 -11.57 -1.26 -0.79
CA TYR A 164 -10.24 -1.80 -0.56
C TYR A 164 -9.16 -0.88 -1.14
N ARG A 165 -7.95 -0.97 -0.61
CA ARG A 165 -6.76 -0.28 -1.14
C ARG A 165 -6.58 -0.59 -2.63
N PRO A 166 -6.23 0.41 -3.50
CA PRO A 166 -5.94 0.16 -4.90
C PRO A 166 -4.90 -0.94 -5.11
N GLU A 167 -5.13 -1.81 -6.10
CA GLU A 167 -4.39 -3.07 -6.22
C GLU A 167 -3.02 -2.95 -6.87
N GLY A 168 -2.83 -2.03 -7.83
CA GLY A 168 -1.69 -2.06 -8.72
C GLY A 168 -0.38 -1.80 -8.02
N GLU A 169 -0.28 -0.70 -7.28
CA GLU A 169 0.90 -0.37 -6.49
C GLU A 169 1.12 -1.45 -5.42
N ASN A 170 0.03 -1.86 -4.73
CA ASN A 170 0.05 -2.93 -3.72
C ASN A 170 0.47 -4.31 -4.30
N THR A 171 0.29 -4.53 -5.60
CA THR A 171 0.71 -5.76 -6.26
C THR A 171 2.19 -5.74 -6.64
N ILE A 172 2.71 -4.62 -7.14
CA ILE A 172 4.07 -4.58 -7.68
C ILE A 172 5.13 -4.14 -6.67
N LEU A 173 4.75 -3.35 -5.64
CA LEU A 173 5.63 -2.90 -4.57
C LEU A 173 5.29 -3.58 -3.25
N PRO A 174 6.23 -3.69 -2.31
CA PRO A 174 5.90 -4.04 -0.93
C PRO A 174 4.96 -2.96 -0.36
N CYS A 175 3.71 -3.29 -0.03
CA CYS A 175 2.72 -2.34 0.44
C CYS A 175 1.91 -2.95 1.61
N THR A 176 1.93 -2.39 2.84
CA THR A 176 2.68 -1.17 3.19
C THR A 176 4.18 -1.47 3.15
N TRP A 177 4.95 -0.65 2.45
CA TRP A 177 6.40 -0.85 2.35
C TRP A 177 7.11 -0.18 3.52
N HIS A 178 7.55 -0.95 4.46
CA HIS A 178 8.34 -0.52 5.60
C HIS A 178 9.63 -1.35 5.73
N GLN A 179 10.70 -0.74 6.15
CA GLN A 179 12.01 -1.37 6.35
C GLN A 179 12.79 -0.67 7.45
N THR A 180 13.73 -1.39 8.04
CA THR A 180 14.63 -0.83 9.05
C THR A 180 15.75 -0.02 8.40
N GLY A 181 15.95 1.20 8.89
CA GLY A 181 16.93 2.10 8.32
C GLY A 181 16.99 3.47 8.97
N ILE A 182 17.57 4.41 8.24
CA ILE A 182 17.73 5.80 8.64
C ILE A 182 17.10 6.70 7.58
N SER A 183 16.32 7.69 8.02
CA SER A 183 15.72 8.72 7.18
C SER A 183 16.24 10.09 7.60
N PHE A 184 16.58 10.91 6.59
CA PHE A 184 16.73 12.35 6.71
C PHE A 184 15.59 13.03 5.96
N TRP A 185 14.83 13.90 6.65
CA TRP A 185 13.72 14.59 6.02
C TRP A 185 13.58 16.04 6.52
N GLY A 186 12.87 16.84 5.76
CA GLY A 186 12.59 18.21 6.13
C GLY A 186 11.59 18.92 5.23
N LYS A 187 11.27 20.15 5.61
CA LYS A 187 10.40 21.08 4.85
C LYS A 187 11.11 22.40 4.63
N SER A 188 11.17 22.84 3.38
CA SER A 188 11.75 24.15 3.01
C SER A 188 10.83 24.84 1.99
N GLY A 189 10.33 26.02 2.35
CA GLY A 189 9.34 26.72 1.54
C GLY A 189 8.07 25.89 1.32
N LYS A 190 7.80 25.57 0.08
CA LYS A 190 6.67 24.74 -0.38
C LYS A 190 7.09 23.30 -0.69
N PHE A 191 8.29 22.90 -0.33
CA PHE A 191 8.79 21.55 -0.57
C PHE A 191 8.90 20.76 0.72
N ARG A 192 8.54 19.48 0.67
CA ARG A 192 8.93 18.44 1.62
C ARG A 192 9.89 17.50 0.89
N TYR A 193 10.93 17.07 1.57
CA TYR A 193 11.89 16.11 1.03
C TYR A 193 12.25 15.08 2.08
N GLU A 194 12.57 13.89 1.60
CA GLU A 194 13.03 12.76 2.41
C GLU A 194 14.01 11.92 1.62
N ALA A 195 15.06 11.43 2.29
CA ALA A 195 16.01 10.46 1.76
C ALA A 195 16.26 9.41 2.82
N GLN A 196 16.27 8.13 2.41
CA GLN A 196 16.43 6.99 3.31
C GLN A 196 17.58 6.10 2.88
N PHE A 197 18.27 5.50 3.86
CA PHE A 197 19.22 4.43 3.68
C PHE A 197 18.68 3.19 4.41
N LEU A 198 18.55 2.07 3.68
CA LEU A 198 17.78 0.90 4.05
C LEU A 198 18.54 -0.38 3.74
N ALA A 199 18.10 -1.51 4.30
CA ALA A 199 18.44 -2.83 3.79
C ALA A 199 17.91 -3.00 2.34
N GLY A 200 18.58 -3.80 1.54
CA GLY A 200 18.12 -4.15 0.19
C GLY A 200 17.01 -5.20 0.24
N LEU A 201 16.23 -5.28 -0.83
CA LEU A 201 15.23 -6.35 -1.00
C LEU A 201 15.90 -7.72 -1.18
N ASN A 202 15.13 -8.79 -1.02
CA ASN A 202 15.55 -10.16 -1.25
C ASN A 202 15.00 -10.67 -2.59
N ALA A 203 15.87 -10.81 -3.62
CA ALA A 203 15.47 -11.23 -4.96
C ALA A 203 14.92 -12.67 -5.03
N TYR A 204 15.22 -13.53 -4.05
CA TYR A 204 14.66 -14.89 -3.98
C TYR A 204 13.16 -14.94 -3.71
N ARG A 205 12.57 -13.80 -3.31
CA ARG A 205 11.14 -13.64 -3.08
C ARG A 205 10.40 -12.90 -4.20
N PHE A 206 11.09 -12.57 -5.29
CA PHE A 206 10.46 -11.96 -6.46
C PHE A 206 9.60 -12.98 -7.19
N SER A 207 8.48 -12.55 -7.72
CA SER A 207 7.52 -13.44 -8.36
C SER A 207 6.88 -12.80 -9.61
N ARG A 208 6.35 -13.66 -10.48
CA ARG A 208 5.60 -13.21 -11.64
C ARG A 208 4.32 -12.45 -11.28
N SER A 209 3.62 -12.90 -10.24
CA SER A 209 2.36 -12.32 -9.79
C SER A 209 2.55 -10.95 -9.13
N ASN A 210 3.60 -10.82 -8.34
CA ASN A 210 3.77 -9.72 -7.40
C ASN A 210 5.09 -8.95 -7.59
N TRP A 211 5.82 -9.21 -8.68
CA TRP A 211 7.09 -8.57 -9.02
C TRP A 211 8.06 -8.55 -7.83
N ILE A 212 8.38 -7.36 -7.26
CA ILE A 212 9.30 -7.24 -6.12
C ILE A 212 8.59 -7.25 -4.75
N GLN A 213 7.26 -7.31 -4.72
CA GLN A 213 6.45 -7.12 -3.51
C GLN A 213 6.90 -8.01 -2.33
N GLY A 214 7.15 -9.28 -2.57
CA GLY A 214 7.62 -10.20 -1.52
C GLY A 214 9.05 -9.94 -1.03
N GLY A 215 9.82 -9.09 -1.72
CA GLY A 215 11.25 -8.91 -1.46
C GLY A 215 11.59 -8.19 -0.16
N ALA A 216 10.67 -7.44 0.43
CA ALA A 216 10.84 -6.79 1.73
C ALA A 216 10.64 -7.75 2.91
N LYS A 217 9.96 -8.89 2.70
CA LYS A 217 9.68 -9.85 3.78
C LYS A 217 10.93 -10.66 4.14
N SER A 218 11.31 -10.65 5.42
CA SER A 218 12.38 -11.49 5.96
C SER A 218 11.80 -12.82 6.48
N PRO A 219 12.50 -13.96 6.31
CA PRO A 219 12.14 -15.22 6.97
C PRO A 219 12.74 -15.35 8.39
N TYR A 220 13.35 -14.30 8.90
CA TYR A 220 14.07 -14.28 10.19
C TYR A 220 13.46 -13.22 11.10
N GLU A 221 13.85 -13.23 12.38
CA GLU A 221 13.48 -12.24 13.39
C GLU A 221 14.14 -10.86 13.13
N PHE A 222 14.94 -10.75 12.08
CA PHE A 222 15.67 -9.53 11.69
C PHE A 222 15.66 -9.36 10.17
N GLU A 223 15.87 -8.13 9.73
CA GLU A 223 16.11 -7.85 8.32
C GLU A 223 17.56 -8.15 7.94
N VAL A 224 17.74 -8.88 6.85
CA VAL A 224 19.07 -9.14 6.29
C VAL A 224 19.59 -7.89 5.60
N ALA A 225 20.77 -7.41 6.01
CA ALA A 225 21.40 -6.20 5.48
C ALA A 225 22.77 -6.48 4.83
N ASN A 226 22.88 -7.55 4.04
CA ASN A 226 24.05 -7.85 3.23
C ASN A 226 24.10 -7.01 1.93
N LYS A 227 22.98 -6.42 1.56
CA LYS A 227 22.84 -5.43 0.47
C LYS A 227 22.06 -4.23 1.00
N TYR A 228 22.31 -3.08 0.38
CA TYR A 228 21.73 -1.81 0.80
C TYR A 228 20.94 -1.17 -0.32
N ALA A 229 20.05 -0.29 0.09
CA ALA A 229 19.20 0.48 -0.79
C ALA A 229 19.09 1.95 -0.33
N VAL A 230 18.68 2.79 -1.25
CA VAL A 230 18.31 4.17 -1.00
C VAL A 230 16.94 4.45 -1.55
N ALA A 231 16.14 5.20 -0.81
CA ALA A 231 14.86 5.73 -1.29
C ALA A 231 14.84 7.24 -1.10
N ALA A 232 14.13 7.94 -1.97
CA ALA A 232 13.98 9.39 -1.87
C ALA A 232 12.59 9.83 -2.33
N ARG A 233 12.10 10.92 -1.76
CA ARG A 233 10.85 11.58 -2.13
C ARG A 233 10.96 13.08 -2.04
N VAL A 234 10.34 13.78 -2.99
CA VAL A 234 10.12 15.24 -2.92
C VAL A 234 8.67 15.53 -3.24
N ASP A 235 8.00 16.28 -2.37
CA ASP A 235 6.65 16.79 -2.57
C ASP A 235 6.66 18.31 -2.74
N ASN A 236 5.84 18.82 -3.66
CA ASN A 236 5.64 20.24 -3.92
C ASN A 236 4.20 20.64 -3.60
N TYR A 237 4.02 21.69 -2.81
CA TYR A 237 2.75 22.27 -2.37
C TYR A 237 2.59 23.74 -2.85
N SER A 238 3.21 24.14 -3.95
CA SER A 238 3.20 25.54 -4.43
C SER A 238 1.81 25.98 -4.87
N ILE A 239 0.99 25.08 -5.38
CA ILE A 239 -0.36 25.37 -5.85
C ILE A 239 -1.36 25.00 -4.75
N PRO A 240 -2.17 25.94 -4.22
CA PRO A 240 -3.16 25.64 -3.19
C PRO A 240 -4.15 24.54 -3.60
N GLY A 241 -4.23 23.50 -2.79
CA GLY A 241 -5.06 22.32 -3.03
C GLY A 241 -4.40 21.25 -3.89
N LEU A 242 -3.22 21.48 -4.46
CA LEU A 242 -2.48 20.50 -5.26
C LEU A 242 -1.15 20.15 -4.57
N ARG A 243 -0.93 18.87 -4.36
CA ARG A 243 0.38 18.28 -4.06
C ARG A 243 0.85 17.49 -5.27
N ILE A 244 2.10 17.65 -5.63
CA ILE A 244 2.80 16.84 -6.64
C ILE A 244 3.97 16.17 -5.95
N GLY A 245 4.10 14.85 -6.09
CA GLY A 245 5.15 14.02 -5.53
C GLY A 245 5.99 13.33 -6.61
N LEU A 246 7.29 13.27 -6.37
CA LEU A 246 8.24 12.42 -7.09
C LEU A 246 8.97 11.58 -6.07
N SER A 247 9.05 10.28 -6.30
CA SER A 247 9.77 9.36 -5.43
C SER A 247 10.49 8.29 -6.22
N GLY A 248 11.47 7.65 -5.58
CA GLY A 248 12.21 6.58 -6.21
C GLY A 248 12.96 5.72 -5.21
N TYR A 249 13.32 4.52 -5.66
CA TYR A 249 14.10 3.54 -4.93
C TYR A 249 15.18 2.95 -5.82
N TYR A 250 16.35 2.75 -5.23
CA TYR A 250 17.44 1.99 -5.83
C TYR A 250 18.06 1.06 -4.80
N GLY A 251 18.19 -0.22 -5.12
CA GLY A 251 18.83 -1.19 -4.25
C GLY A 251 19.34 -2.41 -4.97
N LYS A 252 20.27 -3.14 -4.33
CA LYS A 252 20.72 -4.45 -4.78
C LYS A 252 19.95 -5.51 -4.02
N ALA A 253 19.35 -6.47 -4.73
CA ALA A 253 18.49 -7.48 -4.13
C ALA A 253 19.09 -8.89 -4.13
N MET A 254 19.96 -9.21 -5.10
CA MET A 254 20.58 -10.54 -5.17
C MET A 254 21.64 -10.72 -4.10
N GLY A 255 21.60 -11.86 -3.39
CA GLY A 255 22.51 -12.18 -2.29
C GLY A 255 22.22 -11.41 -0.99
N ASN A 256 21.05 -10.77 -0.85
CA ASN A 256 20.58 -10.25 0.43
C ASN A 256 19.88 -11.35 1.23
N THR A 257 20.68 -12.36 1.63
CA THR A 257 20.24 -13.58 2.31
C THR A 257 21.19 -13.95 3.43
N THR A 258 20.75 -14.82 4.33
CA THR A 258 21.62 -15.47 5.31
C THR A 258 21.40 -16.99 5.24
N PRO A 259 22.48 -17.83 5.07
CA PRO A 259 23.84 -17.38 4.80
C PRO A 259 23.93 -16.58 3.50
N GLN A 260 24.93 -15.69 3.41
CA GLN A 260 25.12 -14.88 2.21
C GLN A 260 25.37 -15.76 1.00
N ASP A 261 24.62 -15.51 -0.08
CA ASP A 261 24.84 -16.20 -1.35
C ASP A 261 26.19 -15.80 -1.96
N THR A 262 27.10 -16.78 -2.01
CA THR A 262 28.43 -16.62 -2.61
C THR A 262 28.53 -17.23 -3.99
N GLN A 263 27.55 -18.03 -4.44
CA GLN A 263 27.58 -18.74 -5.74
C GLN A 263 27.18 -17.80 -6.89
N HIS A 264 26.25 -16.87 -6.64
CA HIS A 264 25.67 -16.00 -7.67
C HIS A 264 26.21 -14.56 -7.62
N LYS A 265 27.48 -14.37 -7.23
CA LYS A 265 28.11 -13.03 -7.06
C LYS A 265 28.05 -12.12 -8.31
N ASN A 266 27.98 -12.71 -9.50
CA ASN A 266 27.92 -12.01 -10.76
C ASN A 266 26.52 -11.46 -11.10
N ILE A 267 25.48 -11.94 -10.41
CA ILE A 267 24.10 -11.49 -10.57
C ILE A 267 23.86 -10.41 -9.53
N LYS A 268 23.50 -9.20 -9.95
CA LYS A 268 23.33 -8.06 -9.04
C LYS A 268 21.89 -7.90 -8.58
N GLY A 269 20.92 -8.15 -9.47
CA GLY A 269 19.52 -7.94 -9.21
C GLY A 269 19.27 -6.50 -8.76
N ASN A 270 19.81 -5.52 -9.51
CA ASN A 270 19.57 -4.12 -9.19
C ASN A 270 18.10 -3.80 -9.42
N VAL A 271 17.44 -3.22 -8.41
CA VAL A 271 16.05 -2.78 -8.45
C VAL A 271 16.02 -1.26 -8.58
N TYR A 272 15.26 -0.77 -9.52
CA TYR A 272 14.98 0.64 -9.73
C TYR A 272 13.47 0.83 -9.75
N VAL A 273 12.95 1.76 -8.95
CA VAL A 273 11.55 2.18 -8.99
C VAL A 273 11.53 3.69 -9.08
N GLY A 274 10.71 4.21 -9.98
CA GLY A 274 10.38 5.62 -10.08
C GLY A 274 8.88 5.80 -9.99
N ALA A 275 8.41 6.76 -9.20
CA ALA A 275 7.00 7.06 -9.03
C ALA A 275 6.75 8.56 -9.13
N PHE A 276 5.71 8.90 -9.88
CA PHE A 276 5.12 10.23 -9.94
C PHE A 276 3.70 10.13 -9.39
N ASP A 277 3.33 11.06 -8.52
CA ASP A 277 1.98 11.09 -7.96
C ASP A 277 1.49 12.51 -7.71
N PHE A 278 0.17 12.66 -7.64
CA PHE A 278 -0.45 13.93 -7.28
C PHE A 278 -1.74 13.72 -6.48
N THR A 279 -2.09 14.73 -5.69
CA THR A 279 -3.40 14.85 -5.03
C THR A 279 -3.91 16.27 -5.18
N TYR A 280 -5.19 16.40 -5.56
CA TYR A 280 -5.88 17.68 -5.65
C TYR A 280 -7.11 17.65 -4.76
N ASN A 281 -7.23 18.65 -3.88
CA ASN A 281 -8.35 18.77 -2.95
C ASN A 281 -8.77 20.25 -2.87
N LYS A 282 -9.64 20.66 -3.78
CA LYS A 282 -10.16 22.03 -3.86
C LYS A 282 -11.46 22.08 -4.65
N TYR A 283 -12.29 23.07 -4.41
CA TYR A 283 -13.56 23.30 -5.11
C TYR A 283 -14.50 22.09 -5.06
N ASN A 284 -14.57 21.41 -3.89
CA ASN A 284 -15.37 20.21 -3.63
C ASN A 284 -14.93 18.97 -4.43
N TRP A 285 -13.85 19.04 -5.18
CA TRP A 285 -13.20 17.92 -5.84
C TRP A 285 -12.07 17.36 -4.97
N LYS A 286 -12.01 16.03 -4.93
CA LYS A 286 -10.85 15.27 -4.49
C LYS A 286 -10.41 14.39 -5.64
N ILE A 287 -9.19 14.63 -6.16
CA ILE A 287 -8.63 13.89 -7.30
C ILE A 287 -7.24 13.43 -6.89
N ARG A 288 -6.88 12.20 -7.22
CA ARG A 288 -5.52 11.71 -7.04
C ARG A 288 -5.15 10.73 -8.15
N GLY A 289 -3.85 10.58 -8.34
CA GLY A 289 -3.33 9.63 -9.31
C GLY A 289 -1.83 9.43 -9.16
N ASN A 290 -1.35 8.30 -9.69
CA ASN A 290 0.07 7.97 -9.74
C ASN A 290 0.43 7.26 -11.04
N VAL A 291 1.73 7.20 -11.29
CA VAL A 291 2.37 6.27 -12.22
C VAL A 291 3.63 5.76 -11.54
N ASP A 292 3.70 4.45 -11.33
CA ASP A 292 4.87 3.76 -10.81
C ASP A 292 5.44 2.87 -11.90
N TYR A 293 6.75 2.97 -12.09
CA TYR A 293 7.47 2.16 -13.07
C TYR A 293 8.74 1.61 -12.45
N GLY A 294 8.96 0.32 -12.62
CA GLY A 294 10.10 -0.35 -12.06
C GLY A 294 10.87 -1.22 -13.05
N TYR A 295 12.17 -1.40 -12.74
CA TYR A 295 13.08 -2.25 -13.48
C TYR A 295 13.95 -3.08 -12.53
N VAL A 296 14.10 -4.37 -12.84
CA VAL A 296 15.03 -5.29 -12.17
C VAL A 296 16.04 -5.81 -13.17
N SER A 297 17.35 -5.61 -12.90
CA SER A 297 18.40 -6.21 -13.73
C SER A 297 18.48 -7.72 -13.49
N ASP A 298 19.03 -8.44 -14.46
CA ASP A 298 19.28 -9.88 -14.37
C ASP A 298 18.03 -10.75 -14.11
N ALA A 299 16.83 -10.26 -14.44
CA ALA A 299 15.56 -10.92 -14.15
C ALA A 299 15.45 -12.36 -14.65
N THR A 300 16.02 -12.66 -15.83
CA THR A 300 16.07 -14.03 -16.39
C THR A 300 16.95 -14.93 -15.53
N ALA A 301 18.12 -14.47 -15.13
CA ALA A 301 19.03 -15.24 -14.28
C ALA A 301 18.44 -15.48 -12.90
N ILE A 302 17.82 -14.46 -12.30
CA ILE A 302 17.13 -14.57 -11.01
C ILE A 302 15.96 -15.56 -11.12
N THR A 303 15.17 -15.50 -12.20
CA THR A 303 14.08 -16.46 -12.43
C THR A 303 14.59 -17.90 -12.46
N SER A 304 15.73 -18.16 -13.12
CA SER A 304 16.33 -19.50 -13.23
C SER A 304 16.77 -20.06 -11.87
N ILE A 305 17.20 -19.16 -10.97
CA ILE A 305 17.62 -19.53 -9.61
C ILE A 305 16.42 -19.79 -8.71
N VAL A 306 15.46 -18.85 -8.72
CA VAL A 306 14.25 -18.95 -7.87
C VAL A 306 13.33 -20.09 -8.31
N TYR A 307 13.27 -20.34 -9.62
CA TYR A 307 12.45 -21.37 -10.24
C TYR A 307 13.30 -22.31 -11.09
N PRO A 308 14.02 -23.28 -10.51
CA PRO A 308 14.84 -24.24 -11.25
C PRO A 308 14.05 -24.91 -12.38
N GLY A 309 14.71 -25.12 -13.52
CA GLY A 309 14.08 -25.62 -14.75
C GLY A 309 13.59 -24.56 -15.72
N THR A 310 13.72 -23.27 -15.38
CA THR A 310 13.41 -22.15 -16.27
C THR A 310 14.68 -21.43 -16.78
N ALA A 311 15.82 -22.09 -16.72
CA ALA A 311 17.10 -21.52 -17.16
C ALA A 311 17.01 -21.01 -18.61
N ASN A 312 17.46 -19.76 -18.81
CA ASN A 312 17.47 -19.08 -20.11
C ASN A 312 16.10 -18.85 -20.78
N VAL A 313 15.00 -19.07 -20.06
CA VAL A 313 13.65 -18.81 -20.61
C VAL A 313 13.36 -17.30 -20.61
N LYS A 314 13.03 -16.77 -21.78
CA LYS A 314 12.59 -15.38 -21.93
C LYS A 314 11.06 -15.23 -21.79
N PRO A 315 10.53 -14.03 -21.52
CA PRO A 315 9.11 -13.81 -21.30
C PRO A 315 8.17 -14.32 -22.39
N ASN A 316 8.66 -14.38 -23.64
CA ASN A 316 7.88 -14.72 -24.84
C ASN A 316 8.17 -16.13 -25.36
N GLU A 317 8.96 -16.92 -24.67
CA GLU A 317 9.35 -18.27 -25.08
C GLU A 317 8.48 -19.34 -24.41
N SER A 318 8.44 -20.52 -25.01
CA SER A 318 7.82 -21.70 -24.41
C SER A 318 8.48 -22.02 -23.07
N GLY A 319 7.69 -22.29 -22.04
CA GLY A 319 8.20 -22.50 -20.68
C GLY A 319 8.33 -21.24 -19.81
N SER A 320 8.09 -20.07 -20.35
CA SER A 320 8.18 -18.78 -19.61
C SER A 320 7.13 -18.60 -18.50
N GLY A 321 6.37 -19.63 -18.20
CA GLY A 321 5.26 -19.58 -17.25
C GLY A 321 5.62 -19.10 -15.84
N LYS A 322 6.87 -19.25 -15.41
CA LYS A 322 7.36 -18.80 -14.10
C LYS A 322 8.22 -17.54 -14.16
N TYR A 323 8.48 -17.01 -15.35
CA TYR A 323 9.29 -15.82 -15.53
C TYR A 323 8.64 -14.61 -14.83
N PHE A 324 9.36 -13.95 -13.96
CA PHE A 324 8.95 -12.63 -13.51
C PHE A 324 9.53 -11.55 -14.45
N GLY A 325 8.71 -10.53 -14.77
CA GLY A 325 9.11 -9.49 -15.70
C GLY A 325 10.26 -8.65 -15.16
N SER A 326 11.23 -8.29 -16.04
CA SER A 326 12.24 -7.29 -15.68
C SER A 326 11.61 -5.92 -15.40
N HIS A 327 10.43 -5.65 -15.93
CA HIS A 327 9.70 -4.40 -15.74
C HIS A 327 8.30 -4.66 -15.16
N ALA A 328 7.85 -3.71 -14.32
CA ALA A 328 6.47 -3.63 -13.84
C ALA A 328 5.97 -2.20 -13.91
N ILE A 329 4.65 -2.04 -14.00
CA ILE A 329 3.99 -0.74 -14.05
C ILE A 329 2.70 -0.80 -13.26
N ALA A 330 2.38 0.28 -12.53
CA ALA A 330 1.07 0.53 -11.95
C ALA A 330 0.69 1.99 -12.14
N THR A 331 -0.58 2.25 -12.36
CA THR A 331 -1.13 3.61 -12.45
C THR A 331 -2.57 3.63 -11.96
N ILE A 332 -2.93 4.65 -11.21
CA ILE A 332 -4.31 4.94 -10.85
C ILE A 332 -4.66 6.39 -11.17
N VAL A 333 -5.93 6.61 -11.45
CA VAL A 333 -6.58 7.93 -11.41
C VAL A 333 -7.95 7.74 -10.79
N GLU A 334 -8.23 8.50 -9.74
CA GLU A 334 -9.56 8.56 -9.15
C GLU A 334 -9.97 10.00 -8.89
N ALA A 335 -11.26 10.27 -9.09
CA ALA A 335 -11.84 11.58 -8.90
C ALA A 335 -13.22 11.46 -8.24
N GLY A 336 -13.48 12.29 -7.23
CA GLY A 336 -14.77 12.39 -6.58
C GLY A 336 -15.17 13.84 -6.37
N TYR A 337 -16.49 14.08 -6.50
CA TYR A 337 -17.10 15.37 -6.24
C TYR A 337 -18.03 15.29 -5.04
N ASP A 338 -17.89 16.21 -4.09
CA ASP A 338 -18.74 16.31 -2.90
C ASP A 338 -20.08 16.96 -3.27
N VAL A 339 -21.12 16.14 -3.45
CA VAL A 339 -22.46 16.62 -3.83
C VAL A 339 -23.17 17.30 -2.66
N PHE A 340 -22.83 16.97 -1.40
CA PHE A 340 -23.42 17.62 -0.22
C PHE A 340 -22.95 19.07 -0.06
N SER A 341 -21.86 19.45 -0.69
CA SER A 341 -21.40 20.84 -0.77
C SER A 341 -22.45 21.79 -1.36
N GLN A 342 -23.40 21.29 -2.14
CA GLN A 342 -24.50 22.05 -2.75
C GLN A 342 -25.71 22.24 -1.80
N ILE A 343 -25.75 21.54 -0.66
CA ILE A 343 -26.84 21.58 0.32
C ILE A 343 -26.34 22.29 1.57
N SER A 344 -26.82 23.52 1.82
CA SER A 344 -26.31 24.40 2.88
C SER A 344 -26.30 23.74 4.25
N LYS A 345 -27.38 23.06 4.65
CA LYS A 345 -27.48 22.40 5.94
C LYS A 345 -26.42 21.28 6.13
N LEU A 346 -26.23 20.43 5.13
CA LEU A 346 -25.27 19.31 5.23
C LEU A 346 -23.83 19.83 5.22
N ARG A 347 -23.57 20.90 4.46
CA ARG A 347 -22.28 21.58 4.47
C ARG A 347 -21.98 22.24 5.82
N GLU A 348 -22.95 22.88 6.46
CA GLU A 348 -22.83 23.46 7.80
C GLU A 348 -22.57 22.39 8.86
N ASP A 349 -23.19 21.22 8.74
CA ASP A 349 -22.96 20.04 9.59
C ASP A 349 -21.64 19.30 9.27
N ASN A 350 -20.81 19.83 8.32
CA ASN A 350 -19.57 19.21 7.85
C ASN A 350 -19.71 17.80 7.26
N GLN A 351 -20.93 17.42 6.85
CA GLN A 351 -21.15 16.15 6.16
C GLN A 351 -20.72 16.25 4.70
N LYS A 352 -20.19 15.15 4.15
CA LYS A 352 -19.81 15.08 2.74
C LYS A 352 -20.32 13.80 2.11
N LEU A 353 -20.67 13.89 0.85
CA LEU A 353 -21.00 12.73 0.02
C LEU A 353 -20.25 12.87 -1.30
N TYR A 354 -19.18 12.11 -1.46
CA TYR A 354 -18.49 12.03 -2.74
C TYR A 354 -19.16 10.98 -3.63
N VAL A 355 -19.44 11.38 -4.87
CA VAL A 355 -19.68 10.46 -5.98
C VAL A 355 -18.36 10.38 -6.74
N PHE A 356 -17.85 9.17 -6.97
CA PHE A 356 -16.52 8.99 -7.52
C PHE A 356 -16.45 8.00 -8.68
N GLY A 357 -15.41 8.16 -9.49
CA GLY A 357 -14.94 7.20 -10.47
C GLY A 357 -13.46 6.88 -10.23
N HIS A 358 -13.09 5.64 -10.50
CA HIS A 358 -11.75 5.11 -10.35
C HIS A 358 -11.35 4.30 -11.58
N PHE A 359 -10.14 4.52 -12.05
CA PHE A 359 -9.49 3.71 -13.07
C PHE A 359 -8.10 3.33 -12.61
N GLU A 360 -7.76 2.07 -12.79
CA GLU A 360 -6.47 1.52 -12.47
C GLU A 360 -5.98 0.63 -13.61
N TYR A 361 -4.69 0.68 -13.86
CA TYR A 361 -3.99 -0.24 -14.76
C TYR A 361 -2.70 -0.68 -14.10
N TYR A 362 -2.42 -1.98 -14.13
CA TYR A 362 -1.14 -2.50 -13.71
C TYR A 362 -0.73 -3.78 -14.45
N ASN A 363 0.58 -4.02 -14.46
CA ASN A 363 1.17 -5.24 -14.97
C ASN A 363 2.43 -5.57 -14.18
N SER A 364 2.39 -6.64 -13.40
CA SER A 364 3.52 -7.12 -12.60
C SER A 364 4.59 -7.83 -13.43
N SER A 365 4.33 -8.11 -14.71
CA SER A 365 5.27 -8.81 -15.60
C SER A 365 5.13 -8.29 -17.04
N VAL A 366 5.61 -7.07 -17.26
CA VAL A 366 5.58 -6.40 -18.57
C VAL A 366 6.31 -7.26 -19.62
N HIS A 367 5.73 -7.33 -20.82
CA HIS A 367 6.18 -8.15 -21.95
C HIS A 367 6.03 -9.66 -21.78
N ASN A 368 5.45 -10.17 -20.68
CA ASN A 368 5.15 -11.59 -20.56
C ASN A 368 3.90 -11.95 -21.37
N THR A 369 4.06 -12.69 -22.47
CA THR A 369 2.95 -13.09 -23.35
C THR A 369 2.24 -14.36 -22.87
N THR A 370 2.85 -15.16 -21.99
CA THR A 370 2.29 -16.42 -21.50
C THR A 370 1.42 -16.22 -20.26
N ALA A 371 1.71 -15.19 -19.45
CA ALA A 371 0.98 -14.87 -18.23
C ALA A 371 0.21 -13.56 -18.36
N LYS A 372 -0.60 -13.42 -19.40
CA LYS A 372 -1.36 -12.19 -19.67
C LYS A 372 -2.37 -11.81 -18.58
N TRP A 373 -2.65 -12.67 -17.62
CA TRP A 373 -3.46 -12.38 -16.44
C TRP A 373 -2.78 -11.41 -15.46
N THR A 374 -1.46 -11.20 -15.57
CA THR A 374 -0.74 -10.18 -14.79
C THR A 374 -1.04 -8.77 -15.26
N ASN A 375 -1.58 -8.62 -16.46
CA ASN A 375 -1.98 -7.34 -17.04
C ASN A 375 -3.48 -7.12 -16.76
N ARG A 376 -3.79 -6.18 -15.89
CA ARG A 376 -5.14 -5.92 -15.39
C ARG A 376 -5.52 -4.45 -15.52
N LYS A 377 -6.80 -4.22 -15.78
CA LYS A 377 -7.45 -2.91 -15.65
C LYS A 377 -8.56 -3.04 -14.63
N ILE A 378 -8.73 -2.02 -13.81
CA ILE A 378 -9.82 -1.95 -12.84
C ILE A 378 -10.60 -0.67 -13.11
N VAL A 379 -11.92 -0.80 -13.14
CA VAL A 379 -12.84 0.33 -13.22
C VAL A 379 -13.77 0.22 -12.03
N ALA A 380 -13.89 1.27 -11.24
CA ALA A 380 -14.88 1.32 -10.18
C ALA A 380 -15.64 2.65 -10.18
N ALA A 381 -16.86 2.61 -9.68
CA ALA A 381 -17.66 3.79 -9.41
C ALA A 381 -18.47 3.58 -8.14
N GLY A 382 -18.67 4.63 -7.36
CA GLY A 382 -19.35 4.50 -6.10
C GLY A 382 -19.56 5.81 -5.36
N ILE A 383 -19.86 5.66 -4.09
CA ILE A 383 -20.12 6.76 -3.17
C ILE A 383 -19.32 6.59 -1.87
N ASN A 384 -18.86 7.72 -1.32
CA ASN A 384 -18.24 7.80 -0.01
C ASN A 384 -18.98 8.85 0.83
N TYR A 385 -19.68 8.40 1.86
CA TYR A 385 -20.41 9.25 2.79
C TYR A 385 -19.60 9.48 4.07
N PHE A 386 -19.34 10.73 4.38
CA PHE A 386 -18.69 11.17 5.61
C PHE A 386 -19.71 11.83 6.53
N PRO A 387 -20.31 11.09 7.49
CA PRO A 387 -21.12 11.69 8.55
C PRO A 387 -20.29 12.58 9.47
N LEU A 388 -19.03 12.23 9.66
CA LEU A 388 -17.98 12.95 10.40
C LEU A 388 -16.70 12.95 9.58
N PRO A 389 -15.78 13.91 9.77
CA PRO A 389 -14.51 13.95 9.04
C PRO A 389 -13.65 12.69 9.20
N GLN A 390 -13.80 11.98 10.33
CA GLN A 390 -13.00 10.80 10.68
C GLN A 390 -13.66 9.47 10.28
N VAL A 391 -14.93 9.47 9.85
CA VAL A 391 -15.68 8.25 9.54
C VAL A 391 -16.20 8.32 8.12
N CYS A 392 -15.99 7.25 7.35
CA CYS A 392 -16.46 7.14 5.99
C CYS A 392 -17.20 5.83 5.76
N VAL A 393 -18.43 5.90 5.24
CA VAL A 393 -19.16 4.74 4.70
C VAL A 393 -18.96 4.73 3.20
N LYS A 394 -18.49 3.61 2.66
CA LYS A 394 -18.13 3.42 1.26
C LYS A 394 -19.01 2.38 0.61
N ALA A 395 -19.41 2.60 -0.64
CA ALA A 395 -20.07 1.59 -1.47
C ALA A 395 -19.64 1.76 -2.92
N GLU A 396 -19.32 0.65 -3.59
CA GLU A 396 -18.84 0.69 -4.97
C GLU A 396 -19.25 -0.54 -5.78
N TYR A 397 -19.37 -0.36 -7.08
CA TYR A 397 -19.22 -1.43 -8.06
C TYR A 397 -17.80 -1.38 -8.61
N ASN A 398 -17.15 -2.53 -8.67
CA ASN A 398 -15.77 -2.69 -9.11
C ASN A 398 -15.71 -3.79 -10.17
N GLN A 399 -14.92 -3.61 -11.22
CA GLN A 399 -14.70 -4.62 -12.24
C GLN A 399 -13.24 -4.70 -12.63
N ARG A 400 -12.62 -5.85 -12.37
CA ARG A 400 -11.33 -6.20 -12.95
C ARG A 400 -11.53 -6.72 -14.37
N ILE A 401 -10.83 -6.13 -15.32
CA ILE A 401 -10.88 -6.43 -16.74
C ILE A 401 -9.56 -7.07 -17.14
N PHE A 402 -9.64 -8.28 -17.66
CA PHE A 402 -8.50 -9.04 -18.10
C PHE A 402 -8.41 -9.12 -19.64
N HIS A 403 -7.29 -9.65 -20.12
CA HIS A 403 -7.17 -10.04 -21.51
C HIS A 403 -8.24 -11.08 -21.89
N SER A 404 -8.70 -11.08 -23.15
CA SER A 404 -9.81 -11.91 -23.67
C SER A 404 -9.72 -13.43 -23.41
N LYS A 405 -8.56 -13.94 -22.99
CA LYS A 405 -8.39 -15.34 -22.58
C LYS A 405 -8.92 -15.64 -21.18
N TYR A 406 -9.27 -14.63 -20.39
CA TYR A 406 -9.67 -14.75 -18.99
C TYR A 406 -11.05 -14.16 -18.78
N ASN A 407 -11.70 -14.57 -17.71
CA ASN A 407 -12.97 -13.99 -17.29
C ASN A 407 -12.72 -12.68 -16.55
N ASN A 408 -13.58 -11.70 -16.80
CA ASN A 408 -13.61 -10.48 -15.98
C ASN A 408 -14.14 -10.81 -14.58
N GLU A 409 -13.77 -9.98 -13.61
CA GLU A 409 -14.09 -10.18 -12.20
C GLU A 409 -14.88 -8.98 -11.65
N PRO A 410 -16.22 -8.95 -11.84
CA PRO A 410 -17.08 -7.93 -11.27
C PRO A 410 -17.36 -8.19 -9.79
N ALA A 411 -17.47 -7.11 -8.99
CA ALA A 411 -17.77 -7.17 -7.59
C ALA A 411 -18.59 -5.94 -7.12
N VAL A 412 -19.34 -6.11 -6.04
CA VAL A 412 -19.91 -5.02 -5.26
C VAL A 412 -19.26 -5.05 -3.89
N ASN A 413 -18.72 -3.91 -3.47
CA ASN A 413 -18.07 -3.76 -2.17
C ASN A 413 -18.78 -2.69 -1.34
N ILE A 414 -18.89 -2.93 -0.04
CA ILE A 414 -19.42 -1.98 0.95
C ILE A 414 -18.47 -2.00 2.13
N GLY A 415 -18.18 -0.85 2.72
CA GLY A 415 -17.31 -0.77 3.88
C GLY A 415 -17.56 0.45 4.74
N ILE A 416 -17.02 0.40 5.94
CA ILE A 416 -16.93 1.54 6.84
C ILE A 416 -15.48 1.67 7.29
N ALA A 417 -14.95 2.89 7.25
CA ALA A 417 -13.59 3.18 7.62
C ALA A 417 -13.53 4.33 8.63
N TYR A 418 -12.54 4.28 9.49
CA TYR A 418 -12.22 5.30 10.47
C TYR A 418 -10.73 5.67 10.36
N GLN A 419 -10.40 6.96 10.59
CA GLN A 419 -9.02 7.44 10.76
C GLN A 419 -9.02 8.67 11.66
N GLY A 420 -8.18 8.68 12.71
CA GLY A 420 -8.07 9.84 13.58
C GLY A 420 -7.22 9.61 14.81
N PHE A 421 -7.12 10.67 15.62
CA PHE A 421 -6.44 10.65 16.91
C PHE A 421 -7.47 10.82 18.03
N PHE A 422 -7.22 10.13 19.14
CA PHE A 422 -8.06 10.17 20.36
C PHE A 422 -7.46 11.09 21.42
N LEU A 423 -6.12 11.24 21.43
CA LEU A 423 -5.30 12.07 22.32
C LEU A 423 -4.26 12.82 21.52
#